data_1a003eda741f84b3ec9c04690d5d0891
#
_entry.id   1a003eda741f84b3ec9c04690d5d0891
#
_cell.length_a   1.000
_cell.length_b   1.000
_cell.length_c   1.000
_cell.angle_alpha   90.00
_cell.angle_beta   90.00
_cell.angle_gamma   90.00
#
_symmetry.space_group_name_H-M   'P 1'
#
loop_
_entity.id
_entity.type
_entity.pdbx_description
1 polymer ?
#
loop_
_entity_poly.entity_id
_entity_poly.type
_entity_poly.pdbx_seq_one_letter_code
_entity_poly.pdbx_strand_id
1 'polypeptide(L)'
;TLILPIYLTSCGVDRWKEYAGQTQTDRWIDDTMRVWYYWVDAIPHTNDLNYFQAPFTFFASLKSEEDKFSTIDSLVSITTTRSIPYTDYSYGFQFTTNQIEVEGEENAIVAQILYVADGSPASEIGLKRGDWIMKMDGNFITEQNYKKLYGSSAMELTVGYYDVEKNAIVAYDKPRQIASARPVNDNPVHYKNVYTSGSKKIGYLVYNHFSSGPTDNSNEYDNDLRSAFQYF
;
A
#
# COMPACT_ATOMS: atom_id res chain seq x y z
N THR A 1 -17.13 15.09 74.20
CA THR A 1 -16.27 15.32 73.03
C THR A 1 -16.96 14.73 71.82
N LEU A 2 -17.54 15.61 70.96
CA LEU A 2 -18.25 15.24 69.75
C LEU A 2 -17.21 15.13 68.62
N ILE A 3 -16.99 13.94 68.10
CA ILE A 3 -16.13 13.71 66.93
C ILE A 3 -17.04 13.82 65.66
N LEU A 4 -16.89 14.90 64.94
CA LEU A 4 -17.56 15.11 63.63
C LEU A 4 -16.81 14.36 62.55
N PRO A 5 -17.41 13.42 61.80
CA PRO A 5 -16.75 12.75 60.69
C PRO A 5 -16.63 13.75 59.55
N ILE A 6 -15.40 14.05 59.11
CA ILE A 6 -15.11 14.83 57.93
C ILE A 6 -15.24 13.86 56.73
N TYR A 7 -16.31 13.95 56.00
CA TYR A 7 -16.47 13.29 54.69
C TYR A 7 -15.65 14.08 53.66
N LEU A 8 -14.47 13.59 53.30
CA LEU A 8 -13.73 14.06 52.15
C LEU A 8 -14.42 13.51 50.88
N THR A 9 -15.36 14.25 50.33
CA THR A 9 -15.85 13.98 48.99
C THR A 9 -14.79 14.47 48.01
N SER A 10 -13.93 13.58 47.56
CA SER A 10 -13.08 13.82 46.42
C SER A 10 -13.96 13.78 45.15
N CYS A 11 -14.49 14.93 44.76
CA CYS A 11 -15.00 15.11 43.40
C CYS A 11 -13.81 15.11 42.45
N GLY A 12 -13.54 13.98 41.80
CA GLY A 12 -12.64 13.94 40.68
C GLY A 12 -13.20 14.84 39.56
N VAL A 13 -12.57 15.96 39.34
CA VAL A 13 -12.90 16.81 38.18
C VAL A 13 -12.42 16.08 36.94
N ASP A 14 -13.33 15.81 36.00
CA ASP A 14 -12.96 15.29 34.70
C ASP A 14 -12.13 16.33 33.92
N ARG A 15 -10.82 16.13 33.88
CA ARG A 15 -9.85 17.01 33.23
C ARG A 15 -9.48 16.56 31.83
N TRP A 16 -10.17 15.59 31.26
CA TRP A 16 -9.87 15.04 29.95
C TRP A 16 -9.80 16.12 28.85
N LYS A 17 -10.62 17.15 28.95
CA LYS A 17 -10.63 18.24 27.96
C LYS A 17 -9.31 19.03 27.95
N GLU A 18 -8.64 19.13 29.10
CA GLU A 18 -7.37 19.84 29.21
C GLU A 18 -6.22 19.09 28.49
N TYR A 19 -6.33 17.77 28.41
CA TYR A 19 -5.33 16.90 27.80
C TYR A 19 -5.74 16.39 26.41
N ALA A 20 -6.86 16.85 25.87
CA ALA A 20 -7.39 16.38 24.59
C ALA A 20 -6.34 16.44 23.47
N GLY A 21 -5.58 17.53 23.38
CA GLY A 21 -4.53 17.67 22.35
C GLY A 21 -3.38 16.66 22.46
N GLN A 22 -3.11 16.14 23.67
CA GLN A 22 -2.03 15.17 23.91
C GLN A 22 -2.50 13.72 23.74
N THR A 23 -3.79 13.46 24.00
CA THR A 23 -4.35 12.10 24.03
C THR A 23 -5.22 11.76 22.84
N GLN A 24 -5.48 12.73 21.97
CA GLN A 24 -6.43 12.58 20.85
C GLN A 24 -6.06 11.44 19.90
N THR A 25 -4.78 11.32 19.55
CA THR A 25 -4.31 10.28 18.63
C THR A 25 -4.48 8.89 19.23
N ASP A 26 -4.07 8.71 20.49
CA ASP A 26 -4.16 7.42 21.16
C ASP A 26 -5.61 7.00 21.40
N ARG A 27 -6.48 7.97 21.73
CA ARG A 27 -7.94 7.72 21.81
C ARG A 27 -8.52 7.27 20.47
N TRP A 28 -8.16 7.97 19.40
CA TRP A 28 -8.60 7.57 18.06
C TRP A 28 -8.12 6.16 17.68
N ILE A 29 -6.88 5.79 18.07
CA ILE A 29 -6.35 4.44 17.88
C ILE A 29 -7.19 3.42 18.65
N ASP A 30 -7.45 3.65 19.94
CA ASP A 30 -8.24 2.77 20.79
C ASP A 30 -9.67 2.60 20.26
N ASP A 31 -10.36 3.71 19.98
CA ASP A 31 -11.72 3.71 19.45
C ASP A 31 -11.80 2.95 18.11
N THR A 32 -10.81 3.16 17.23
CA THR A 32 -10.75 2.48 15.92
C THR A 32 -10.51 0.98 16.08
N MET A 33 -9.58 0.60 16.94
CA MET A 33 -9.27 -0.81 17.17
C MET A 33 -10.44 -1.55 17.83
N ARG A 34 -11.16 -0.92 18.74
CA ARG A 34 -12.35 -1.54 19.37
C ARG A 34 -13.49 -1.81 18.38
N VAL A 35 -13.53 -1.09 17.26
CA VAL A 35 -14.55 -1.29 16.22
C VAL A 35 -14.12 -2.28 15.14
N TRP A 36 -12.84 -2.27 14.75
CA TRP A 36 -12.38 -2.94 13.54
C TRP A 36 -11.33 -4.03 13.76
N TYR A 37 -10.76 -4.13 14.98
CA TYR A 37 -9.69 -5.07 15.24
C TYR A 37 -10.21 -6.50 15.38
N TYR A 38 -9.58 -7.44 14.67
CA TYR A 38 -10.00 -8.85 14.69
C TYR A 38 -9.92 -9.48 16.09
N TRP A 39 -8.88 -9.17 16.86
CA TRP A 39 -8.71 -9.65 18.25
C TRP A 39 -9.17 -8.60 19.26
N VAL A 40 -10.35 -8.03 19.07
CA VAL A 40 -10.89 -6.97 19.94
C VAL A 40 -10.96 -7.38 21.40
N ASP A 41 -11.21 -8.66 21.67
CA ASP A 41 -11.28 -9.21 23.04
C ASP A 41 -9.91 -9.25 23.75
N ALA A 42 -8.81 -9.13 23.01
CA ALA A 42 -7.46 -9.05 23.57
C ALA A 42 -7.05 -7.62 23.96
N ILE A 43 -7.81 -6.61 23.56
CA ILE A 43 -7.52 -5.21 23.91
C ILE A 43 -7.73 -5.01 25.42
N PRO A 44 -6.75 -4.46 26.17
CA PRO A 44 -6.91 -4.18 27.59
C PRO A 44 -8.09 -3.26 27.89
N HIS A 45 -8.60 -3.33 29.11
CA HIS A 45 -9.69 -2.45 29.52
C HIS A 45 -9.26 -0.98 29.50
N THR A 46 -10.15 -0.07 29.10
CA THR A 46 -9.86 1.36 28.93
C THR A 46 -9.19 2.01 30.15
N ASN A 47 -9.53 1.55 31.37
CA ASN A 47 -8.94 2.05 32.61
C ASN A 47 -7.48 1.63 32.81
N ASP A 48 -7.01 0.63 32.10
CA ASP A 48 -5.64 0.10 32.18
C ASP A 48 -4.73 0.71 31.12
N LEU A 49 -5.27 1.58 30.25
CA LEU A 49 -4.55 2.19 29.14
C LEU A 49 -3.93 3.53 29.51
N ASN A 50 -2.70 3.76 29.04
CA ASN A 50 -2.01 5.05 29.19
C ASN A 50 -2.04 5.83 27.88
N TYR A 51 -2.97 6.75 27.74
CA TYR A 51 -3.15 7.59 26.55
C TYR A 51 -2.12 8.73 26.40
N PHE A 52 -1.06 8.74 27.19
CA PHE A 52 0.04 9.71 27.10
C PHE A 52 1.32 9.10 26.51
N GLN A 53 1.23 7.94 25.91
CA GLN A 53 2.35 7.29 25.26
C GLN A 53 2.56 7.85 23.83
N ALA A 54 3.71 7.52 23.24
CA ALA A 54 3.85 7.73 21.80
C ALA A 54 2.88 6.81 21.03
N PRO A 55 2.20 7.29 19.97
CA PRO A 55 1.17 6.53 19.27
C PRO A 55 1.59 5.12 18.81
N PHE A 56 2.84 4.96 18.37
CA PHE A 56 3.39 3.65 18.01
C PHE A 56 3.45 2.68 19.19
N THR A 57 3.89 3.17 20.35
CA THR A 57 3.97 2.38 21.60
C THR A 57 2.57 2.05 22.11
N PHE A 58 1.66 3.02 22.05
CA PHE A 58 0.28 2.83 22.44
C PHE A 58 -0.41 1.77 21.58
N PHE A 59 -0.31 1.88 20.25
CA PHE A 59 -0.84 0.88 19.32
C PHE A 59 -0.27 -0.51 19.60
N ALA A 60 1.04 -0.63 19.82
CA ALA A 60 1.67 -1.89 20.15
C ALA A 60 1.14 -2.52 21.44
N SER A 61 0.74 -1.69 22.45
CA SER A 61 0.17 -2.17 23.70
C SER A 61 -1.27 -2.71 23.59
N LEU A 62 -1.97 -2.38 22.50
CA LEU A 62 -3.32 -2.87 22.21
C LEU A 62 -3.32 -4.17 21.40
N LYS A 63 -2.20 -4.51 20.74
CA LYS A 63 -2.13 -5.67 19.85
C LYS A 63 -2.12 -6.99 20.61
N SER A 64 -2.85 -7.98 20.10
CA SER A 64 -2.67 -9.38 20.48
C SER A 64 -1.29 -9.88 20.06
N GLU A 65 -0.71 -10.79 20.85
CA GLU A 65 0.55 -11.49 20.51
C GLU A 65 0.43 -12.33 19.23
N GLU A 66 -0.78 -12.73 18.88
CA GLU A 66 -1.08 -13.48 17.65
C GLU A 66 -1.07 -12.58 16.40
N ASP A 67 -1.24 -11.28 16.57
CA ASP A 67 -1.28 -10.32 15.47
C ASP A 67 0.11 -9.99 14.94
N LYS A 68 0.43 -10.53 13.79
CA LYS A 68 1.69 -10.29 13.06
C LYS A 68 1.51 -9.41 11.84
N PHE A 69 0.30 -8.92 11.59
CA PHE A 69 -0.08 -8.26 10.34
C PHE A 69 -0.42 -6.77 10.52
N SER A 70 -1.05 -6.40 11.66
CA SER A 70 -1.45 -5.02 11.87
C SER A 70 -0.26 -4.12 12.16
N THR A 71 -0.19 -3.02 11.44
CA THR A 71 0.86 -2.00 11.57
C THR A 71 0.24 -0.62 11.67
N ILE A 72 0.94 0.32 12.30
CA ILE A 72 0.62 1.74 12.28
C ILE A 72 1.81 2.49 11.68
N ASP A 73 1.53 3.52 10.89
CA ASP A 73 2.56 4.39 10.34
C ASP A 73 2.15 5.85 10.48
N SER A 74 3.12 6.76 10.46
CA SER A 74 2.83 8.20 10.46
C SER A 74 2.64 8.71 9.04
N LEU A 75 1.63 9.55 8.82
CA LEU A 75 1.34 10.14 7.51
C LEU A 75 2.47 11.01 6.93
N VAL A 76 3.54 11.24 7.67
CA VAL A 76 4.64 12.13 7.26
C VAL A 76 5.52 11.52 6.16
N SER A 77 5.37 10.25 5.83
CA SER A 77 6.19 9.58 4.81
C SER A 77 5.47 8.42 4.11
N ILE A 78 4.22 8.61 3.72
CA ILE A 78 3.58 7.62 2.87
C ILE A 78 3.83 8.00 1.40
N THR A 79 5.02 7.69 0.92
CA THR A 79 5.19 7.23 -0.45
C THR A 79 4.74 5.76 -0.49
N THR A 80 3.53 5.48 -0.05
CA THR A 80 2.96 4.14 -0.11
C THR A 80 2.16 4.02 -1.38
N THR A 81 2.36 2.97 -2.02
CA THR A 81 1.48 2.06 -2.78
C THR A 81 -0.03 2.18 -2.49
N ARG A 82 -0.52 3.38 -2.22
CA ARG A 82 -1.94 3.70 -2.42
C ARG A 82 -2.13 3.84 -3.91
N SER A 83 -3.23 3.29 -4.40
CA SER A 83 -3.73 3.59 -5.72
C SER A 83 -3.41 5.04 -6.05
N ILE A 84 -2.66 5.24 -7.11
CA ILE A 84 -2.41 6.58 -7.62
C ILE A 84 -3.80 7.12 -7.95
N PRO A 85 -4.26 8.25 -7.32
CA PRO A 85 -5.54 8.82 -7.66
C PRO A 85 -5.62 8.99 -9.19
N TYR A 86 -6.78 8.71 -9.78
CA TYR A 86 -6.98 8.85 -11.24
C TYR A 86 -6.52 10.22 -11.78
N THR A 87 -6.51 11.24 -10.93
CA THR A 87 -6.05 12.59 -11.27
C THR A 87 -4.53 12.73 -11.26
N ASP A 88 -3.79 11.78 -10.68
CA ASP A 88 -2.35 11.85 -10.63
C ASP A 88 -1.73 11.29 -11.91
N TYR A 89 -0.67 11.95 -12.34
CA TYR A 89 0.07 11.54 -13.52
C TYR A 89 0.90 10.31 -13.22
N SER A 90 0.71 9.25 -14.01
CA SER A 90 1.40 7.98 -13.87
C SER A 90 1.76 7.39 -15.22
N TYR A 91 2.78 6.55 -15.25
CA TYR A 91 3.03 5.67 -16.39
C TYR A 91 2.11 4.44 -16.38
N GLY A 92 1.43 4.15 -15.26
CA GLY A 92 0.48 3.06 -15.13
C GLY A 92 1.13 1.69 -14.91
N PHE A 93 2.26 1.62 -14.22
CA PHE A 93 2.83 0.36 -13.77
C PHE A 93 3.27 0.44 -12.31
N GLN A 94 3.27 -0.70 -11.64
CA GLN A 94 3.85 -0.88 -10.32
C GLN A 94 5.05 -1.81 -10.41
N PHE A 95 6.07 -1.56 -9.58
CA PHE A 95 7.31 -2.30 -9.62
C PHE A 95 7.92 -2.50 -8.24
N THR A 96 8.80 -3.47 -8.14
CA THR A 96 9.74 -3.62 -7.01
C THR A 96 11.16 -3.55 -7.53
N THR A 97 12.09 -3.11 -6.69
CA THR A 97 13.50 -3.01 -7.06
C THR A 97 14.31 -4.15 -6.47
N ASN A 98 15.27 -4.64 -7.23
CA ASN A 98 16.21 -5.67 -6.80
C ASN A 98 17.62 -5.22 -7.16
N GLN A 99 18.57 -5.42 -6.25
CA GLN A 99 19.99 -5.20 -6.54
C GLN A 99 20.52 -6.27 -7.49
N ILE A 100 21.38 -5.85 -8.41
CA ILE A 100 22.11 -6.74 -9.30
C ILE A 100 23.58 -6.35 -9.32
N GLU A 101 24.44 -7.31 -9.55
CA GLU A 101 25.86 -7.06 -9.80
C GLU A 101 26.07 -6.81 -11.31
N VAL A 102 26.66 -5.68 -11.64
CA VAL A 102 27.02 -5.31 -13.01
C VAL A 102 28.48 -4.86 -12.99
N GLU A 103 29.30 -5.42 -13.87
CA GLU A 103 30.72 -5.04 -13.99
C GLU A 103 30.84 -3.55 -14.34
N GLY A 104 31.55 -2.81 -13.50
CA GLY A 104 31.76 -1.37 -13.66
C GLY A 104 30.65 -0.45 -13.12
N GLU A 105 29.58 -1.02 -12.56
CA GLU A 105 28.44 -0.25 -11.99
C GLU A 105 28.19 -0.66 -10.55
N GLU A 106 28.63 0.15 -9.62
CA GLU A 106 28.30 -0.05 -8.20
C GLU A 106 26.83 0.31 -7.94
N ASN A 107 26.14 -0.56 -7.19
CA ASN A 107 24.74 -0.35 -6.77
C ASN A 107 23.72 -0.30 -7.91
N ALA A 108 23.95 -1.01 -9.01
CA ALA A 108 22.95 -1.18 -10.05
C ALA A 108 21.73 -1.93 -9.50
N ILE A 109 20.55 -1.46 -9.86
CA ILE A 109 19.28 -2.10 -9.55
C ILE A 109 18.48 -2.36 -10.81
N VAL A 110 17.53 -3.27 -10.75
CA VAL A 110 16.52 -3.49 -11.77
C VAL A 110 15.14 -3.35 -11.16
N ALA A 111 14.19 -2.87 -11.95
CA ALA A 111 12.81 -2.74 -11.51
C ALA A 111 11.94 -3.84 -12.14
N GLN A 112 11.44 -4.76 -11.33
CA GLN A 112 10.53 -5.81 -11.77
C GLN A 112 9.10 -5.31 -11.79
N ILE A 113 8.43 -5.43 -12.92
CA ILE A 113 7.04 -5.02 -13.08
C ILE A 113 6.11 -6.02 -12.37
N LEU A 114 5.30 -5.50 -11.46
CA LEU A 114 4.31 -6.27 -10.69
C LEU A 114 2.97 -6.35 -11.43
N TYR A 115 2.52 -5.23 -11.98
CA TYR A 115 1.37 -5.15 -12.88
C TYR A 115 1.42 -3.87 -13.72
N VAL A 116 0.58 -3.82 -14.75
CA VAL A 116 0.41 -2.68 -15.65
C VAL A 116 -1.07 -2.39 -15.79
N ALA A 117 -1.46 -1.13 -15.60
CA ALA A 117 -2.85 -0.68 -15.78
C ALA A 117 -3.20 -0.58 -17.27
N ASP A 118 -4.40 -1.02 -17.61
CA ASP A 118 -4.89 -0.94 -18.99
C ASP A 118 -5.01 0.51 -19.48
N GLY A 119 -4.75 0.73 -20.76
CA GLY A 119 -4.83 2.05 -21.40
C GLY A 119 -3.79 3.06 -20.88
N SER A 120 -2.77 2.61 -20.16
CA SER A 120 -1.67 3.43 -19.64
C SER A 120 -0.51 3.58 -20.63
N PRO A 121 0.38 4.58 -20.46
CA PRO A 121 1.61 4.68 -21.24
C PRO A 121 2.44 3.39 -21.23
N ALA A 122 2.46 2.69 -20.10
CA ALA A 122 3.18 1.42 -19.97
C ALA A 122 2.53 0.30 -20.79
N SER A 123 1.20 0.22 -20.81
CA SER A 123 0.48 -0.77 -21.61
C SER A 123 0.66 -0.53 -23.12
N GLU A 124 0.73 0.72 -23.55
CA GLU A 124 0.93 1.10 -24.97
C GLU A 124 2.26 0.62 -25.53
N ILE A 125 3.31 0.58 -24.69
CA ILE A 125 4.62 0.05 -25.09
C ILE A 125 4.77 -1.45 -24.82
N GLY A 126 3.68 -2.13 -24.43
CA GLY A 126 3.64 -3.57 -24.19
C GLY A 126 4.43 -4.04 -22.98
N LEU A 127 4.59 -3.19 -21.94
CA LEU A 127 5.06 -3.66 -20.64
C LEU A 127 4.04 -4.61 -20.03
N LYS A 128 4.53 -5.63 -19.33
CA LYS A 128 3.69 -6.63 -18.68
C LYS A 128 4.30 -7.10 -17.36
N ARG A 129 3.48 -7.71 -16.54
CA ARG A 129 3.93 -8.37 -15.30
C ARG A 129 5.09 -9.33 -15.61
N GLY A 130 6.15 -9.24 -14.80
CA GLY A 130 7.35 -10.06 -14.93
C GLY A 130 8.42 -9.50 -15.85
N ASP A 131 8.14 -8.40 -16.59
CA ASP A 131 9.19 -7.66 -17.29
C ASP A 131 10.11 -6.98 -16.26
N TRP A 132 11.36 -6.72 -16.69
CA TRP A 132 12.39 -6.08 -15.89
C TRP A 132 12.88 -4.82 -16.59
N ILE A 133 12.76 -3.65 -15.95
CA ILE A 133 13.39 -2.43 -16.45
C ILE A 133 14.82 -2.42 -15.91
N MET A 134 15.79 -2.37 -16.84
CA MET A 134 17.21 -2.45 -16.54
C MET A 134 17.88 -1.07 -16.63
N LYS A 135 17.45 -0.24 -17.60
CA LYS A 135 18.02 1.09 -17.84
C LYS A 135 16.93 2.11 -18.17
N MET A 136 17.23 3.36 -17.83
CA MET A 136 16.46 4.56 -18.23
C MET A 136 17.39 5.47 -19.03
N ASP A 137 17.00 5.88 -20.23
CA ASP A 137 17.77 6.75 -21.12
C ASP A 137 19.23 6.25 -21.29
N GLY A 138 19.40 4.94 -21.46
CA GLY A 138 20.70 4.28 -21.62
C GLY A 138 21.50 4.07 -20.32
N ASN A 139 21.09 4.66 -19.19
CA ASN A 139 21.80 4.56 -17.93
C ASN A 139 21.20 3.48 -17.02
N PHE A 140 22.02 2.75 -16.27
CA PHE A 140 21.55 1.81 -15.26
C PHE A 140 20.70 2.51 -14.21
N ILE A 141 19.72 1.78 -13.69
CA ILE A 141 18.94 2.23 -12.55
C ILE A 141 19.79 2.07 -11.29
N THR A 142 19.76 3.08 -10.43
CA THR A 142 20.49 3.13 -9.16
C THR A 142 19.57 3.65 -8.06
N GLU A 143 20.00 3.57 -6.79
CA GLU A 143 19.27 4.17 -5.67
C GLU A 143 19.06 5.69 -5.82
N GLN A 144 19.93 6.37 -6.56
CA GLN A 144 19.87 7.82 -6.76
C GLN A 144 18.87 8.21 -7.85
N ASN A 145 18.63 7.34 -8.85
CA ASN A 145 17.83 7.70 -10.01
C ASN A 145 16.51 6.93 -10.18
N TYR A 146 16.28 5.81 -9.47
CA TYR A 146 15.08 4.97 -9.63
C TYR A 146 13.76 5.73 -9.47
N LYS A 147 13.79 6.84 -8.71
CA LYS A 147 12.61 7.71 -8.52
C LYS A 147 12.09 8.32 -9.81
N LYS A 148 12.90 8.36 -10.88
CA LYS A 148 12.44 8.78 -12.21
C LYS A 148 11.32 7.87 -12.75
N LEU A 149 11.25 6.61 -12.31
CA LEU A 149 10.15 5.70 -12.66
C LEU A 149 8.80 6.11 -12.05
N TYR A 150 8.79 7.02 -11.08
CA TYR A 150 7.59 7.69 -10.55
C TYR A 150 7.40 9.09 -11.13
N GLY A 151 8.26 9.49 -12.06
CA GLY A 151 8.22 10.80 -12.67
C GLY A 151 7.13 10.94 -13.73
N SER A 152 7.20 12.02 -14.52
CA SER A 152 6.17 12.34 -15.50
C SER A 152 6.69 12.52 -16.94
N SER A 153 8.01 12.56 -17.15
CA SER A 153 8.60 12.82 -18.46
C SER A 153 8.70 11.56 -19.32
N ALA A 154 8.55 11.70 -20.63
CA ALA A 154 8.86 10.61 -21.54
C ALA A 154 10.32 10.17 -21.38
N MET A 155 10.60 8.87 -21.53
CA MET A 155 11.95 8.32 -21.43
C MET A 155 12.09 7.04 -22.25
N GLU A 156 13.33 6.64 -22.50
CA GLU A 156 13.66 5.34 -23.08
C GLU A 156 13.90 4.31 -21.98
N LEU A 157 13.29 3.13 -22.11
CA LEU A 157 13.43 2.02 -21.17
C LEU A 157 14.12 0.83 -21.87
N THR A 158 15.24 0.37 -21.33
CA THR A 158 15.77 -0.95 -21.66
C THR A 158 15.05 -1.97 -20.79
N VAL A 159 14.24 -2.80 -21.43
CA VAL A 159 13.39 -3.81 -20.77
C VAL A 159 13.91 -5.20 -21.08
N GLY A 160 13.78 -6.11 -20.13
CA GLY A 160 14.20 -7.50 -20.30
C GLY A 160 13.21 -8.45 -19.61
N TYR A 161 13.56 -9.72 -19.66
CA TYR A 161 12.85 -10.83 -19.01
C TYR A 161 13.83 -11.74 -18.28
N TYR A 162 13.34 -12.49 -17.32
CA TYR A 162 14.15 -13.49 -16.65
C TYR A 162 14.21 -14.77 -17.48
N ASP A 163 15.41 -15.11 -17.92
CA ASP A 163 15.70 -16.34 -18.65
C ASP A 163 16.10 -17.45 -17.66
N VAL A 164 15.23 -18.44 -17.51
CA VAL A 164 15.40 -19.52 -16.54
C VAL A 164 16.60 -20.41 -16.90
N GLU A 165 16.85 -20.61 -18.19
CA GLU A 165 17.98 -21.48 -18.65
C GLU A 165 19.32 -20.81 -18.38
N LYS A 166 19.39 -19.50 -18.57
CA LYS A 166 20.58 -18.69 -18.29
C LYS A 166 20.71 -18.26 -16.84
N ASN A 167 19.64 -18.43 -16.06
CA ASN A 167 19.53 -17.89 -14.71
C ASN A 167 19.90 -16.41 -14.63
N ALA A 168 19.40 -15.61 -15.57
CA ALA A 168 19.79 -14.23 -15.76
C ALA A 168 18.65 -13.38 -16.33
N ILE A 169 18.72 -12.06 -16.12
CA ILE A 169 17.84 -11.10 -16.80
C ILE A 169 18.46 -10.79 -18.15
N VAL A 170 17.71 -11.02 -19.23
CA VAL A 170 18.12 -10.80 -20.61
C VAL A 170 17.30 -9.66 -21.19
N ALA A 171 17.97 -8.65 -21.74
CA ALA A 171 17.30 -7.54 -22.40
C ALA A 171 16.59 -8.00 -23.68
N TYR A 172 15.44 -7.38 -23.97
CA TYR A 172 14.85 -7.46 -25.31
C TYR A 172 15.72 -6.72 -26.34
N ASP A 173 15.59 -7.08 -27.59
CA ASP A 173 16.44 -6.58 -28.67
C ASP A 173 16.40 -5.05 -28.82
N LYS A 174 15.32 -4.41 -28.45
CA LYS A 174 15.12 -2.96 -28.62
C LYS A 174 14.61 -2.31 -27.37
N PRO A 175 15.15 -1.15 -27.00
CA PRO A 175 14.55 -0.29 -25.98
C PRO A 175 13.14 0.13 -26.38
N ARG A 176 12.34 0.51 -25.40
CA ARG A 176 10.95 0.97 -25.56
C ARG A 176 10.84 2.42 -25.15
N GLN A 177 10.20 3.23 -25.98
CA GLN A 177 9.94 4.64 -25.66
C GLN A 177 8.61 4.74 -24.92
N ILE A 178 8.66 5.11 -23.64
CA ILE A 178 7.45 5.39 -22.86
C ILE A 178 7.08 6.86 -22.98
N ALA A 179 5.81 7.13 -23.29
CA ALA A 179 5.29 8.48 -23.35
C ALA A 179 5.25 9.12 -21.97
N SER A 180 5.12 10.44 -21.90
CA SER A 180 4.92 11.17 -20.67
C SER A 180 3.76 10.59 -19.85
N ALA A 181 3.92 10.58 -18.54
CA ALA A 181 2.86 10.16 -17.64
C ALA A 181 1.59 10.99 -17.85
N ARG A 182 0.45 10.38 -17.63
CA ARG A 182 -0.88 10.99 -17.71
C ARG A 182 -1.80 10.40 -16.66
N PRO A 183 -2.98 10.98 -16.42
CA PRO A 183 -4.00 10.33 -15.60
C PRO A 183 -4.32 8.93 -16.13
N VAL A 184 -4.28 7.94 -15.25
CA VAL A 184 -4.52 6.52 -15.55
C VAL A 184 -5.64 6.02 -14.66
N ASN A 185 -6.67 5.41 -15.25
CA ASN A 185 -7.70 4.72 -14.48
C ASN A 185 -7.15 3.36 -14.02
N ASP A 186 -6.62 3.34 -12.79
CA ASP A 186 -6.09 2.12 -12.18
C ASP A 186 -7.20 1.41 -11.41
N ASN A 187 -8.04 0.65 -12.14
CA ASN A 187 -9.12 -0.13 -11.55
C ASN A 187 -8.53 -1.31 -10.74
N PRO A 188 -8.84 -1.42 -9.43
CA PRO A 188 -8.31 -2.48 -8.59
C PRO A 188 -8.78 -3.88 -8.97
N VAL A 189 -9.92 -4.04 -9.64
CA VAL A 189 -10.38 -5.32 -10.21
C VAL A 189 -9.59 -5.62 -11.49
N HIS A 190 -8.35 -6.03 -11.29
CA HIS A 190 -7.39 -6.19 -12.38
C HIS A 190 -7.65 -7.44 -13.23
N TYR A 191 -8.10 -8.53 -12.61
CA TYR A 191 -8.41 -9.78 -13.30
C TYR A 191 -9.45 -10.58 -12.56
N LYS A 192 -10.38 -11.19 -13.30
CA LYS A 192 -11.36 -12.15 -12.75
C LYS A 192 -11.59 -13.29 -13.72
N ASN A 193 -11.73 -14.50 -13.20
CA ASN A 193 -12.08 -15.68 -13.99
C ASN A 193 -12.68 -16.79 -13.12
N VAL A 194 -13.39 -17.72 -13.76
CA VAL A 194 -13.87 -18.95 -13.12
C VAL A 194 -13.14 -20.14 -13.73
N TYR A 195 -12.46 -20.90 -12.91
CA TYR A 195 -11.78 -22.13 -13.30
C TYR A 195 -12.59 -23.34 -12.86
N THR A 196 -12.56 -24.41 -13.64
CA THR A 196 -13.17 -25.69 -13.29
C THR A 196 -12.08 -26.69 -12.96
N SER A 197 -12.20 -27.34 -11.79
CA SER A 197 -11.33 -28.42 -11.35
C SER A 197 -12.19 -29.60 -10.87
N GLY A 198 -12.32 -30.62 -11.71
CA GLY A 198 -13.28 -31.72 -11.50
C GLY A 198 -14.73 -31.20 -11.48
N SER A 199 -15.44 -31.44 -10.39
CA SER A 199 -16.83 -30.96 -10.20
C SER A 199 -16.90 -29.56 -9.55
N LYS A 200 -15.79 -28.95 -9.22
CA LYS A 200 -15.76 -27.67 -8.50
C LYS A 200 -15.52 -26.51 -9.45
N LYS A 201 -16.22 -25.41 -9.22
CA LYS A 201 -15.93 -24.10 -9.83
C LYS A 201 -15.16 -23.25 -8.81
N ILE A 202 -14.11 -22.59 -9.27
CA ILE A 202 -13.21 -21.76 -8.44
C ILE A 202 -13.21 -20.36 -9.03
N GLY A 203 -13.81 -19.40 -8.34
CA GLY A 203 -13.69 -17.98 -8.67
C GLY A 203 -12.29 -17.49 -8.31
N TYR A 204 -11.63 -16.81 -9.25
CA TYR A 204 -10.32 -16.21 -9.06
C TYR A 204 -10.39 -14.71 -9.35
N LEU A 205 -9.98 -13.90 -8.38
CA LEU A 205 -9.97 -12.45 -8.47
C LEU A 205 -8.58 -11.91 -8.11
N VAL A 206 -8.05 -11.02 -8.93
CA VAL A 206 -6.90 -10.20 -8.59
C VAL A 206 -7.39 -8.79 -8.29
N TYR A 207 -7.22 -8.37 -7.04
CA TYR A 207 -7.62 -7.07 -6.53
C TYR A 207 -6.37 -6.36 -6.00
N ASN A 208 -5.86 -5.37 -6.75
CA ASN A 208 -4.51 -4.85 -6.57
C ASN A 208 -4.40 -3.86 -5.39
N HIS A 209 -5.45 -3.09 -5.12
CA HIS A 209 -5.43 -2.08 -4.06
C HIS A 209 -6.86 -1.74 -3.62
N PHE A 210 -6.99 -1.12 -2.44
CA PHE A 210 -8.30 -0.70 -1.91
C PHE A 210 -8.58 0.75 -2.30
N SER A 211 -9.57 0.94 -3.17
CA SER A 211 -10.09 2.23 -3.58
C SER A 211 -11.54 2.09 -3.99
N SER A 212 -12.40 3.03 -3.63
CA SER A 212 -13.83 3.01 -3.97
C SER A 212 -14.10 3.49 -5.40
N GLY A 213 -13.19 4.27 -5.97
CA GLY A 213 -13.32 4.78 -7.33
C GLY A 213 -12.20 5.74 -7.73
N PRO A 214 -12.24 6.28 -8.95
CA PRO A 214 -11.20 7.17 -9.48
C PRO A 214 -11.17 8.56 -8.81
N THR A 215 -12.21 8.92 -8.05
CA THR A 215 -12.30 10.18 -7.28
C THR A 215 -12.84 9.90 -5.89
N ASP A 216 -12.65 10.83 -4.95
CA ASP A 216 -13.03 10.69 -3.54
C ASP A 216 -14.53 10.37 -3.31
N ASN A 217 -15.39 10.74 -4.23
CA ASN A 217 -16.85 10.52 -4.12
C ASN A 217 -17.36 9.44 -5.08
N SER A 218 -16.47 8.69 -5.73
CA SER A 218 -16.85 7.63 -6.66
C SER A 218 -16.93 6.28 -5.94
N ASN A 219 -17.95 5.49 -6.29
CA ASN A 219 -18.12 4.10 -5.87
C ASN A 219 -17.96 3.13 -7.08
N GLU A 220 -17.31 3.57 -8.13
CA GLU A 220 -17.19 2.82 -9.39
C GLU A 220 -16.48 1.47 -9.15
N TYR A 221 -15.35 1.48 -8.45
CA TYR A 221 -14.58 0.26 -8.18
C TYR A 221 -15.25 -0.67 -7.19
N ASP A 222 -16.00 -0.13 -6.23
CA ASP A 222 -16.84 -0.94 -5.33
C ASP A 222 -17.93 -1.68 -6.11
N ASN A 223 -18.53 -1.03 -7.12
CA ASN A 223 -19.51 -1.65 -7.98
C ASN A 223 -18.87 -2.71 -8.89
N ASP A 224 -17.66 -2.47 -9.39
CA ASP A 224 -16.92 -3.44 -10.19
C ASP A 224 -16.53 -4.67 -9.35
N LEU A 225 -16.14 -4.46 -8.09
CA LEU A 225 -15.87 -5.55 -7.16
C LEU A 225 -17.12 -6.37 -6.87
N ARG A 226 -18.27 -5.72 -6.60
CA ARG A 226 -19.56 -6.40 -6.42
C ARG A 226 -19.94 -7.22 -7.67
N SER A 227 -19.74 -6.63 -8.85
CA SER A 227 -19.98 -7.30 -10.14
C SER A 227 -19.05 -8.49 -10.36
N ALA A 228 -17.80 -8.42 -9.87
CA ALA A 228 -16.88 -9.54 -9.92
C ALA A 228 -17.35 -10.71 -9.05
N PHE A 229 -17.88 -10.45 -7.84
CA PHE A 229 -18.47 -11.49 -7.00
C PHE A 229 -19.75 -12.09 -7.57
N GLN A 230 -20.56 -11.31 -8.28
CA GLN A 230 -21.75 -11.82 -8.95
C GLN A 230 -21.42 -12.72 -10.16
N TYR A 231 -20.26 -12.53 -10.75
CA TYR A 231 -19.76 -13.34 -11.88
C TYR A 231 -19.36 -14.75 -11.45
N PHE A 232 -18.97 -14.98 -10.20
CA PHE A 232 -18.53 -16.27 -9.64
C PHE A 232 -19.72 -17.16 -9.24
#